data_493cb5e0b473fad0b01774b3cb9c91a2
#
_entry.id   493cb5e0b473fad0b01774b3cb9c91a2
#
_cell.length_a   1.000
_cell.length_b   1.000
_cell.length_c   1.000
_cell.angle_alpha   90.00
_cell.angle_beta   90.00
_cell.angle_gamma   90.00
#
_symmetry.space_group_name_H-M   'P 1'
#
loop_
_entity.id
_entity.type
_entity.pdbx_description
1 polymer ?
#
loop_
_entity_poly.entity_id
_entity_poly.type
_entity_poly.pdbx_seq_one_letter_code
_entity_poly.pdbx_strand_id
1 'polypeptide(L)'
;MFVNKFDRIVADQILAKLETISTISLLVCGRLSAYVLTTTNPEQVRTMRNYYHHLEVVKSYDNIDDDILKFAISCPPEKTEEIVEVLRRSLVGLAEPTSSGHGDIDIIQPGINKAAGLKKLGDLLEIDLKQMVAFGDGGNDLEMIREVGLGVAMANAQPKIKTTANAFTSDNETQGVLKFIDKILLEQ
;
A
#
# COMPACT_ATOMS: atom_id res chain seq x y z
N MET A 1 -11.57 -16.94 -1.35
CA MET A 1 -10.88 -15.64 -1.34
C MET A 1 -10.46 -15.33 0.10
N PHE A 2 -9.19 -15.05 0.35
CA PHE A 2 -8.75 -14.68 1.69
C PHE A 2 -8.94 -13.18 1.89
N VAL A 3 -9.60 -12.80 2.98
CA VAL A 3 -9.78 -11.41 3.37
C VAL A 3 -9.21 -11.28 4.78
N ASN A 4 -8.18 -10.44 4.93
CA ASN A 4 -7.70 -10.03 6.23
C ASN A 4 -8.34 -8.67 6.55
N LYS A 5 -9.07 -8.62 7.65
CA LYS A 5 -9.72 -7.41 8.15
C LYS A 5 -9.16 -7.02 9.51
N PHE A 6 -9.21 -5.77 9.83
CA PHE A 6 -8.97 -5.33 11.19
C PHE A 6 -10.07 -5.85 12.13
N ASP A 7 -9.68 -6.22 13.36
CA ASP A 7 -10.64 -6.30 14.46
C ASP A 7 -11.31 -4.93 14.64
N ARG A 8 -12.61 -4.91 14.92
CA ARG A 8 -13.37 -3.65 15.03
C ARG A 8 -12.83 -2.73 16.11
N ILE A 9 -12.45 -3.26 17.25
CA ILE A 9 -11.89 -2.48 18.35
C ILE A 9 -10.57 -1.85 17.94
N VAL A 10 -9.72 -2.61 17.23
CA VAL A 10 -8.44 -2.11 16.70
C VAL A 10 -8.68 -1.04 15.63
N ALA A 11 -9.63 -1.26 14.73
CA ALA A 11 -9.98 -0.27 13.70
C ALA A 11 -10.46 1.06 14.32
N ASP A 12 -11.31 1.00 15.33
CA ASP A 12 -11.79 2.19 16.04
C ASP A 12 -10.65 2.94 16.77
N GLN A 13 -9.70 2.20 17.38
CA GLN A 13 -8.52 2.79 18.01
C GLN A 13 -7.60 3.48 16.98
N ILE A 14 -7.41 2.88 15.81
CA ILE A 14 -6.64 3.47 14.72
C ILE A 14 -7.35 4.74 14.24
N LEU A 15 -8.63 4.65 13.94
CA LEU A 15 -9.44 5.76 13.45
C LEU A 15 -9.37 6.96 14.40
N ALA A 16 -9.57 6.75 15.70
CA ALA A 16 -9.49 7.81 16.71
C ALA A 16 -8.12 8.53 16.71
N LYS A 17 -7.02 7.80 16.41
CA LYS A 17 -5.68 8.41 16.29
C LYS A 17 -5.52 9.18 14.98
N LEU A 18 -6.03 8.65 13.87
CA LEU A 18 -5.93 9.29 12.56
C LEU A 18 -6.73 10.59 12.49
N GLU A 19 -7.91 10.64 13.10
CA GLU A 19 -8.76 11.84 13.15
C GLU A 19 -8.13 13.01 13.92
N THR A 20 -7.12 12.76 14.76
CA THR A 20 -6.37 13.84 15.44
C THR A 20 -5.40 14.59 14.52
N ILE A 21 -5.12 14.07 13.33
CA ILE A 21 -4.12 14.63 12.41
C ILE A 21 -4.84 15.54 11.39
N SER A 22 -4.82 16.83 11.61
CA SER A 22 -5.57 17.79 10.78
C SER A 22 -5.04 18.00 9.36
N THR A 23 -3.83 17.55 9.08
CA THR A 23 -3.13 17.80 7.79
C THR A 23 -3.30 16.68 6.77
N ILE A 24 -4.14 15.70 7.06
CA ILE A 24 -4.36 14.53 6.20
C ILE A 24 -5.80 14.49 5.69
N SER A 25 -5.97 13.88 4.53
CA SER A 25 -7.27 13.37 4.07
C SER A 25 -7.34 11.88 4.34
N LEU A 26 -8.37 11.46 5.05
CA LEU A 26 -8.54 10.08 5.49
C LEU A 26 -9.62 9.38 4.68
N LEU A 27 -9.34 8.16 4.25
CA LEU A 27 -10.24 7.23 3.61
C LEU A 27 -10.25 5.92 4.37
N VAL A 28 -11.40 5.42 4.75
CA VAL A 28 -11.57 4.09 5.34
C VAL A 28 -11.90 3.10 4.23
N CYS A 29 -11.06 2.09 4.03
CA CYS A 29 -11.24 1.12 2.96
C CYS A 29 -11.81 -0.18 3.53
N GLY A 30 -13.05 -0.42 3.21
CA GLY A 30 -13.77 -1.65 3.54
C GLY A 30 -13.71 -2.68 2.43
N ARG A 31 -14.36 -3.81 2.67
CA ARG A 31 -14.51 -4.91 1.71
C ARG A 31 -15.50 -4.57 0.60
N LEU A 32 -16.55 -3.82 0.92
CA LEU A 32 -17.64 -3.48 0.01
C LEU A 32 -17.40 -2.12 -0.65
N SER A 33 -16.91 -1.15 0.12
CA SER A 33 -16.74 0.23 -0.33
C SER A 33 -15.55 0.90 0.33
N ALA A 34 -15.12 2.02 -0.22
CA ALA A 34 -14.28 2.98 0.47
C ALA A 34 -15.17 4.12 1.00
N TYR A 35 -14.83 4.66 2.15
CA TYR A 35 -15.67 5.63 2.88
C TYR A 35 -14.88 6.91 3.16
N VAL A 36 -15.49 8.05 2.86
CA VAL A 36 -14.92 9.37 3.09
C VAL A 36 -15.95 10.28 3.75
N LEU A 37 -15.52 11.21 4.59
CA LEU A 37 -16.44 12.12 5.28
C LEU A 37 -17.02 13.17 4.33
N THR A 38 -18.26 13.60 4.62
CA THR A 38 -18.92 14.74 3.94
C THR A 38 -18.14 16.05 4.07
N THR A 39 -17.25 16.16 5.05
CA THR A 39 -16.38 17.32 5.29
C THR A 39 -15.11 17.35 4.42
N THR A 40 -14.82 16.24 3.72
CA THR A 40 -13.66 16.15 2.83
C THR A 40 -13.83 17.05 1.62
N ASN A 41 -12.74 17.72 1.21
CA ASN A 41 -12.76 18.62 0.06
C ASN A 41 -13.31 17.90 -1.20
N PRO A 42 -14.29 18.48 -1.91
CA PRO A 42 -14.93 17.85 -3.09
C PRO A 42 -13.95 17.51 -4.22
N GLU A 43 -12.87 18.27 -4.39
CA GLU A 43 -11.85 17.96 -5.39
C GLU A 43 -11.06 16.71 -5.02
N GLN A 44 -10.74 16.55 -3.73
CA GLN A 44 -10.09 15.34 -3.24
C GLN A 44 -11.00 14.11 -3.41
N VAL A 45 -12.30 14.24 -3.10
CA VAL A 45 -13.29 13.17 -3.34
C VAL A 45 -13.34 12.79 -4.82
N ARG A 46 -13.27 13.78 -5.72
CA ARG A 46 -13.22 13.52 -7.16
C ARG A 46 -11.98 12.74 -7.56
N THR A 47 -10.82 13.11 -7.03
CA THR A 47 -9.55 12.40 -7.28
C THR A 47 -9.61 10.97 -6.74
N MET A 48 -10.13 10.78 -5.53
CA MET A 48 -10.31 9.44 -4.93
C MET A 48 -11.17 8.52 -5.79
N ARG A 49 -12.19 9.03 -6.47
CA ARG A 49 -13.06 8.24 -7.37
C ARG A 49 -12.33 7.65 -8.58
N ASN A 50 -11.17 8.17 -8.94
CA ASN A 50 -10.35 7.59 -10.00
C ASN A 50 -9.70 6.25 -9.57
N TYR A 51 -9.51 6.07 -8.26
CA TYR A 51 -8.86 4.88 -7.67
C TYR A 51 -9.85 3.95 -6.98
N TYR A 52 -10.95 4.50 -6.43
CA TYR A 52 -11.96 3.76 -5.68
C TYR A 52 -13.30 3.80 -6.42
N HIS A 53 -13.61 2.76 -7.18
CA HIS A 53 -14.84 2.69 -7.97
C HIS A 53 -16.11 2.67 -7.10
N HIS A 54 -16.02 2.05 -5.91
CA HIS A 54 -17.05 2.11 -4.88
C HIS A 54 -16.57 3.04 -3.79
N LEU A 55 -17.05 4.30 -3.81
CA LEU A 55 -16.73 5.33 -2.83
C LEU A 55 -18.01 5.94 -2.31
N GLU A 56 -18.23 5.80 -1.01
CA GLU A 56 -19.35 6.35 -0.27
C GLU A 56 -18.93 7.56 0.55
N VAL A 57 -19.79 8.59 0.52
CA VAL A 57 -19.60 9.79 1.33
C VAL A 57 -20.50 9.70 2.56
N VAL A 58 -19.90 9.59 3.73
CA VAL A 58 -20.58 9.37 5.00
C VAL A 58 -20.47 10.56 5.95
N LYS A 59 -21.37 10.66 6.92
CA LYS A 59 -21.34 11.72 7.93
C LYS A 59 -20.37 11.43 9.08
N SER A 60 -20.16 10.15 9.38
CA SER A 60 -19.25 9.64 10.42
C SER A 60 -18.76 8.26 10.02
N TYR A 61 -17.55 7.90 10.42
CA TYR A 61 -17.02 6.56 10.26
C TYR A 61 -17.56 5.55 11.28
N ASP A 62 -18.19 6.01 12.37
CA ASP A 62 -18.71 5.15 13.44
C ASP A 62 -19.77 4.14 12.97
N ASN A 63 -20.51 4.50 11.93
CA ASN A 63 -21.64 3.72 11.43
C ASN A 63 -21.32 2.89 10.18
N ILE A 64 -20.04 2.69 9.87
CA ILE A 64 -19.63 1.80 8.77
C ILE A 64 -19.89 0.36 9.18
N ASP A 65 -20.83 -0.29 8.48
CA ASP A 65 -21.11 -1.72 8.61
C ASP A 65 -20.41 -2.49 7.47
N ASP A 66 -19.07 -2.53 7.55
CA ASP A 66 -18.22 -3.22 6.57
C ASP A 66 -16.96 -3.77 7.26
N ASP A 67 -16.36 -4.78 6.66
CA ASP A 67 -15.08 -5.32 7.09
C ASP A 67 -13.95 -4.37 6.70
N ILE A 68 -13.36 -3.66 7.64
CA ILE A 68 -12.30 -2.68 7.37
C ILE A 68 -10.99 -3.40 7.06
N LEU A 69 -10.43 -3.12 5.87
CA LEU A 69 -9.24 -3.77 5.34
C LEU A 69 -7.97 -2.92 5.51
N LYS A 70 -8.09 -1.62 5.31
CA LYS A 70 -7.01 -0.63 5.49
C LYS A 70 -7.57 0.77 5.67
N PHE A 71 -6.72 1.67 6.09
CA PHE A 71 -6.97 3.11 5.99
C PHE A 71 -6.00 3.70 4.98
N ALA A 72 -6.47 4.62 4.16
CA ALA A 72 -5.63 5.35 3.22
C ALA A 72 -5.60 6.82 3.59
N ILE A 73 -4.42 7.41 3.55
CA ILE A 73 -4.18 8.80 3.90
C ILE A 73 -3.53 9.48 2.71
N SER A 74 -3.99 10.69 2.40
CA SER A 74 -3.27 11.60 1.52
C SER A 74 -2.80 12.82 2.31
N CYS A 75 -1.54 13.20 2.11
CA CYS A 75 -0.90 14.35 2.74
C CYS A 75 -0.01 15.09 1.71
N PRO A 76 0.49 16.29 2.04
CA PRO A 76 1.50 16.95 1.20
C PRO A 76 2.71 16.05 0.99
N PRO A 77 3.20 15.86 -0.26
CA PRO A 77 4.29 14.93 -0.58
C PRO A 77 5.56 15.13 0.25
N GLU A 78 5.90 16.39 0.54
CA GLU A 78 7.08 16.76 1.34
C GLU A 78 6.96 16.37 2.83
N LYS A 79 5.75 16.05 3.31
CA LYS A 79 5.49 15.62 4.69
C LYS A 79 5.33 14.11 4.84
N THR A 80 5.38 13.38 3.76
CA THR A 80 5.09 11.93 3.75
C THR A 80 5.94 11.16 4.76
N GLU A 81 7.26 11.35 4.75
CA GLU A 81 8.17 10.63 5.64
C GLU A 81 7.97 11.00 7.11
N GLU A 82 7.76 12.29 7.40
CA GLU A 82 7.46 12.78 8.74
C GLU A 82 6.18 12.13 9.30
N ILE A 83 5.11 12.14 8.50
CA ILE A 83 3.82 11.57 8.90
C ILE A 83 3.92 10.05 9.07
N VAL A 84 4.59 9.35 8.16
CA VAL A 84 4.84 7.90 8.29
C VAL A 84 5.54 7.58 9.62
N GLU A 85 6.56 8.37 9.99
CA GLU A 85 7.30 8.13 11.22
C GLU A 85 6.45 8.42 12.48
N VAL A 86 5.63 9.49 12.46
CA VAL A 86 4.67 9.79 13.53
C VAL A 86 3.65 8.65 13.67
N LEU A 87 3.09 8.18 12.56
CA LEU A 87 2.12 7.10 12.54
C LEU A 87 2.75 5.78 13.02
N ARG A 88 3.97 5.48 12.60
CA ARG A 88 4.68 4.27 13.05
C ARG A 88 4.83 4.21 14.56
N ARG A 89 5.10 5.34 15.20
CA ARG A 89 5.20 5.43 16.66
C ARG A 89 3.84 5.34 17.34
N SER A 90 2.83 6.03 16.79
CA SER A 90 1.49 6.07 17.42
C SER A 90 0.68 4.80 17.23
N LEU A 91 0.96 4.02 16.18
CA LEU A 91 0.21 2.80 15.83
C LEU A 91 0.97 1.51 16.15
N VAL A 92 2.00 1.57 17.00
CA VAL A 92 2.77 0.38 17.41
C VAL A 92 1.84 -0.72 17.89
N GLY A 93 1.96 -1.91 17.28
CA GLY A 93 1.15 -3.09 17.61
C GLY A 93 -0.29 -3.08 17.10
N LEU A 94 -0.75 -1.97 16.53
CA LEU A 94 -2.11 -1.85 15.95
C LEU A 94 -2.07 -1.96 14.43
N ALA A 95 -1.14 -1.26 13.78
CA ALA A 95 -1.06 -1.21 12.33
C ALA A 95 0.35 -0.80 11.85
N GLU A 96 0.61 -0.99 10.56
CA GLU A 96 1.85 -0.61 9.90
C GLU A 96 1.56 0.45 8.82
N PRO A 97 2.09 1.68 8.97
CA PRO A 97 2.03 2.68 7.92
C PRO A 97 3.08 2.37 6.86
N THR A 98 2.65 2.34 5.60
CA THR A 98 3.51 2.16 4.43
C THR A 98 3.20 3.22 3.39
N SER A 99 4.20 3.72 2.69
CA SER A 99 4.02 4.74 1.66
C SER A 99 4.35 4.19 0.28
N SER A 100 3.47 4.49 -0.67
CA SER A 100 3.71 4.29 -2.10
C SER A 100 4.41 5.50 -2.75
N GLY A 101 4.62 6.58 -2.01
CA GLY A 101 5.16 7.86 -2.49
C GLY A 101 4.08 8.91 -2.73
N HIS A 102 4.50 10.10 -3.14
CA HIS A 102 3.62 11.21 -3.57
C HIS A 102 2.56 11.68 -2.56
N GLY A 103 2.78 11.47 -1.27
CA GLY A 103 1.84 11.86 -0.21
C GLY A 103 0.84 10.77 0.16
N ASP A 104 0.87 9.62 -0.49
CA ASP A 104 -0.04 8.51 -0.20
C ASP A 104 0.57 7.55 0.83
N ILE A 105 -0.20 7.29 1.89
CA ILE A 105 0.19 6.40 2.99
C ILE A 105 -0.97 5.43 3.24
N ASP A 106 -0.69 4.15 3.16
CA ASP A 106 -1.59 3.08 3.56
C ASP A 106 -1.29 2.64 4.99
N ILE A 107 -2.33 2.50 5.81
CA ILE A 107 -2.27 1.92 7.15
C ILE A 107 -2.83 0.51 7.04
N ILE A 108 -1.97 -0.46 7.14
CA ILE A 108 -2.27 -1.88 6.92
C ILE A 108 -2.09 -2.69 8.21
N GLN A 109 -2.65 -3.89 8.24
CA GLN A 109 -2.45 -4.80 9.36
C GLN A 109 -0.98 -5.23 9.45
N PRO A 110 -0.44 -5.43 10.67
CA PRO A 110 0.91 -5.93 10.85
C PRO A 110 1.15 -7.24 10.09
N GLY A 111 2.27 -7.30 9.38
CA GLY A 111 2.63 -8.47 8.58
C GLY A 111 1.83 -8.67 7.28
N ILE A 112 0.91 -7.76 6.94
CA ILE A 112 0.19 -7.76 5.66
C ILE A 112 0.89 -6.81 4.69
N ASN A 113 1.67 -7.40 3.79
CA ASN A 113 2.42 -6.67 2.77
C ASN A 113 2.41 -7.46 1.45
N LYS A 114 3.03 -6.92 0.41
CA LYS A 114 3.06 -7.56 -0.92
C LYS A 114 3.78 -8.90 -0.91
N ALA A 115 4.82 -9.08 -0.10
CA ALA A 115 5.51 -10.38 0.04
C ALA A 115 4.60 -11.44 0.68
N ALA A 116 3.87 -11.09 1.73
CA ALA A 116 2.89 -11.99 2.36
C ALA A 116 1.79 -12.40 1.37
N GLY A 117 1.34 -11.45 0.52
CA GLY A 117 0.39 -11.74 -0.57
C GLY A 117 0.95 -12.72 -1.59
N LEU A 118 2.19 -12.50 -2.06
CA LEU A 118 2.89 -13.40 -2.99
C LEU A 118 3.12 -14.77 -2.39
N LYS A 119 3.54 -14.85 -1.11
CA LYS A 119 3.70 -16.12 -0.42
C LYS A 119 2.42 -16.94 -0.43
N LYS A 120 1.31 -16.30 -0.09
CA LYS A 120 -0.01 -16.95 -0.07
C LYS A 120 -0.48 -17.39 -1.44
N LEU A 121 -0.19 -16.60 -2.48
CA LEU A 121 -0.45 -16.97 -3.87
C LEU A 121 0.44 -18.14 -4.29
N GLY A 122 1.72 -18.10 -3.94
CA GLY A 122 2.67 -19.17 -4.20
C GLY A 122 2.25 -20.49 -3.57
N ASP A 123 1.84 -20.47 -2.29
CA ASP A 123 1.31 -21.64 -1.59
C ASP A 123 0.10 -22.26 -2.32
N LEU A 124 -0.77 -21.44 -2.95
CA LEU A 124 -1.92 -21.91 -3.72
C LEU A 124 -1.55 -22.48 -5.09
N LEU A 125 -0.48 -21.98 -5.69
CA LEU A 125 -0.01 -22.36 -7.03
C LEU A 125 1.15 -23.37 -6.99
N GLU A 126 1.58 -23.76 -5.80
CA GLU A 126 2.77 -24.62 -5.57
C GLU A 126 4.06 -24.01 -6.17
N ILE A 127 4.17 -22.66 -6.09
CA ILE A 127 5.33 -21.89 -6.56
C ILE A 127 6.02 -21.24 -5.36
N ASP A 128 7.29 -21.58 -5.12
CA ASP A 128 8.09 -20.93 -4.06
C ASP A 128 8.41 -19.48 -4.43
N LEU A 129 8.49 -18.60 -3.43
CA LEU A 129 8.92 -17.21 -3.62
C LEU A 129 10.26 -17.10 -4.36
N LYS A 130 11.15 -18.08 -4.16
CA LYS A 130 12.46 -18.13 -4.83
C LYS A 130 12.39 -18.43 -6.33
N GLN A 131 11.24 -18.87 -6.81
CA GLN A 131 10.95 -19.06 -8.24
C GLN A 131 10.26 -17.85 -8.88
N MET A 132 9.96 -16.80 -8.08
CA MET A 132 9.27 -15.61 -8.55
C MET A 132 10.24 -14.47 -8.88
N VAL A 133 9.85 -13.68 -9.86
CA VAL A 133 10.45 -12.37 -10.19
C VAL A 133 9.46 -11.29 -9.78
N ALA A 134 9.95 -10.25 -9.10
CA ALA A 134 9.13 -9.10 -8.76
C ALA A 134 9.81 -7.79 -9.15
N PHE A 135 9.00 -6.83 -9.58
CA PHE A 135 9.42 -5.48 -9.94
C PHE A 135 8.82 -4.49 -8.96
N GLY A 136 9.60 -3.48 -8.55
CA GLY A 136 9.11 -2.50 -7.60
C GLY A 136 9.87 -1.19 -7.63
N ASP A 137 9.21 -0.12 -7.15
CA ASP A 137 9.76 1.22 -7.09
C ASP A 137 9.45 1.95 -5.77
N GLY A 138 8.37 1.60 -5.08
CA GLY A 138 7.89 2.24 -3.86
C GLY A 138 8.25 1.51 -2.56
N GLY A 139 8.14 2.22 -1.45
CA GLY A 139 8.45 1.65 -0.12
C GLY A 139 7.62 0.42 0.25
N ASN A 140 6.40 0.31 -0.28
CA ASN A 140 5.51 -0.83 -0.11
C ASN A 140 5.94 -2.09 -0.91
N ASP A 141 6.97 -2.01 -1.75
CA ASP A 141 7.53 -3.12 -2.51
C ASP A 141 8.74 -3.77 -1.80
N LEU A 142 9.25 -3.15 -0.73
CA LEU A 142 10.52 -3.52 -0.12
C LEU A 142 10.60 -4.99 0.26
N GLU A 143 9.62 -5.48 0.99
CA GLU A 143 9.55 -6.87 1.44
C GLU A 143 9.46 -7.83 0.25
N MET A 144 8.65 -7.48 -0.74
CA MET A 144 8.47 -8.25 -1.96
C MET A 144 9.80 -8.38 -2.73
N ILE A 145 10.48 -7.26 -2.99
CA ILE A 145 11.78 -7.23 -3.68
C ILE A 145 12.85 -8.04 -2.93
N ARG A 146 12.83 -8.01 -1.58
CA ARG A 146 13.79 -8.73 -0.75
C ARG A 146 13.57 -10.24 -0.72
N GLU A 147 12.31 -10.69 -0.73
CA GLU A 147 11.95 -12.08 -0.42
C GLU A 147 11.83 -13.00 -1.64
N VAL A 148 11.53 -12.46 -2.81
CA VAL A 148 11.49 -13.25 -4.07
C VAL A 148 12.87 -13.75 -4.51
N GLY A 149 12.89 -14.64 -5.50
CA GLY A 149 14.14 -15.14 -6.09
C GLY A 149 14.90 -14.08 -6.86
N LEU A 150 14.19 -13.22 -7.58
CA LEU A 150 14.77 -12.11 -8.34
C LEU A 150 13.95 -10.83 -8.14
N GLY A 151 14.41 -9.98 -7.22
CA GLY A 151 13.86 -8.65 -7.01
C GLY A 151 14.50 -7.65 -7.96
N VAL A 152 13.70 -6.95 -8.75
CA VAL A 152 14.15 -5.98 -9.78
C VAL A 152 13.68 -4.58 -9.40
N ALA A 153 14.62 -3.66 -9.23
CA ALA A 153 14.29 -2.24 -9.01
C ALA A 153 14.08 -1.52 -10.33
N MET A 154 13.01 -0.73 -10.39
CA MET A 154 12.77 0.21 -11.49
C MET A 154 13.76 1.37 -11.43
N ALA A 155 14.06 2.02 -12.57
CA ALA A 155 14.98 3.18 -12.60
C ALA A 155 14.48 4.34 -11.74
N ASN A 156 13.16 4.54 -11.66
CA ASN A 156 12.50 5.53 -10.81
C ASN A 156 12.35 5.10 -9.34
N ALA A 157 12.86 3.91 -8.96
CA ALA A 157 12.70 3.38 -7.62
C ALA A 157 13.40 4.22 -6.54
N GLN A 158 12.82 4.21 -5.35
CA GLN A 158 13.39 4.82 -4.16
C GLN A 158 14.76 4.20 -3.82
N PRO A 159 15.69 4.96 -3.20
CA PRO A 159 17.04 4.47 -2.88
C PRO A 159 17.04 3.15 -2.10
N LYS A 160 16.11 2.98 -1.16
CA LYS A 160 15.98 1.77 -0.35
C LYS A 160 15.62 0.53 -1.18
N ILE A 161 14.78 0.68 -2.20
CA ILE A 161 14.45 -0.39 -3.13
C ILE A 161 15.68 -0.75 -3.97
N LYS A 162 16.37 0.26 -4.50
CA LYS A 162 17.60 0.08 -5.30
C LYS A 162 18.69 -0.66 -4.54
N THR A 163 18.86 -0.37 -3.24
CA THR A 163 19.88 -1.05 -2.42
C THR A 163 19.50 -2.48 -2.03
N THR A 164 18.21 -2.84 -2.12
CA THR A 164 17.70 -4.17 -1.75
C THR A 164 17.60 -5.11 -2.94
N ALA A 165 17.38 -4.56 -4.14
CA ALA A 165 17.14 -5.34 -5.34
C ALA A 165 18.38 -6.12 -5.84
N ASN A 166 18.12 -7.25 -6.52
CA ASN A 166 19.15 -8.07 -7.15
C ASN A 166 19.52 -7.56 -8.56
N ALA A 167 18.57 -6.89 -9.22
CA ALA A 167 18.73 -6.40 -10.59
C ALA A 167 18.01 -5.06 -10.79
N PHE A 168 18.27 -4.44 -11.94
CA PHE A 168 17.72 -3.14 -12.32
C PHE A 168 17.12 -3.18 -13.70
N THR A 169 16.09 -2.38 -13.91
CA THR A 169 15.50 -2.15 -15.22
C THR A 169 15.23 -0.67 -15.44
N SER A 170 14.78 -0.28 -16.64
CA SER A 170 14.35 1.08 -16.94
C SER A 170 13.06 1.41 -16.19
N ASP A 171 12.60 2.65 -16.27
CA ASP A 171 11.41 3.13 -15.58
C ASP A 171 10.09 2.61 -16.20
N ASN A 172 8.99 2.96 -15.58
CA ASN A 172 7.65 2.62 -16.03
C ASN A 172 7.31 3.32 -17.36
N GLU A 173 7.78 4.54 -17.59
CA GLU A 173 7.52 5.32 -18.81
C GLU A 173 8.17 4.68 -20.05
N THR A 174 9.28 3.99 -19.86
CA THR A 174 10.04 3.33 -20.93
C THR A 174 9.82 1.82 -20.99
N GLN A 175 8.75 1.32 -20.39
CA GLN A 175 8.37 -0.11 -20.39
C GLN A 175 9.41 -1.04 -19.76
N GLY A 176 10.05 -0.61 -18.67
CA GLY A 176 11.15 -1.32 -18.02
C GLY A 176 10.84 -2.79 -17.68
N VAL A 177 9.64 -3.07 -17.20
CA VAL A 177 9.20 -4.44 -16.87
C VAL A 177 9.23 -5.34 -18.12
N LEU A 178 8.61 -4.90 -19.21
CA LEU A 178 8.54 -5.70 -20.43
C LEU A 178 9.93 -5.96 -21.03
N LYS A 179 10.78 -4.94 -21.11
CA LYS A 179 12.16 -5.08 -21.59
C LYS A 179 12.97 -6.07 -20.77
N PHE A 180 12.77 -6.07 -19.46
CA PHE A 180 13.49 -7.00 -18.59
C PHE A 180 12.98 -8.44 -18.78
N ILE A 181 11.65 -8.62 -18.90
CA ILE A 181 11.05 -9.95 -19.16
C ILE A 181 11.55 -10.49 -20.51
N ASP A 182 11.52 -9.70 -21.58
CA ASP A 182 12.02 -10.11 -22.89
C ASP A 182 13.49 -10.56 -22.81
N LYS A 183 14.32 -9.81 -22.07
CA LYS A 183 15.73 -10.17 -21.87
C LYS A 183 15.89 -11.54 -21.21
N ILE A 184 15.22 -11.79 -20.08
CA ILE A 184 15.38 -13.06 -19.36
C ILE A 184 14.79 -14.27 -20.11
N LEU A 185 13.78 -14.05 -20.98
CA LEU A 185 13.22 -15.11 -21.82
C LEU A 185 14.12 -15.46 -23.02
N LEU A 186 14.91 -14.50 -23.51
CA LEU A 186 15.84 -14.71 -24.62
C LEU A 186 17.18 -15.34 -24.16
N GLU A 187 17.49 -15.25 -22.86
CA GLU A 187 18.72 -15.82 -22.27
C GLU A 187 18.55 -17.26 -21.79
N GLN A 188 17.34 -17.85 -21.95
CA GLN A 188 17.05 -19.28 -21.66
C GLN A 188 17.24 -20.13 -22.93
#